data_9089c72c63519ee1d3bf39853ac6d656
#
_entry.id   9089c72c63519ee1d3bf39853ac6d656
#
_cell.length_a   1.000
_cell.length_b   1.000
_cell.length_c   1.000
_cell.angle_alpha   90.00
_cell.angle_beta   90.00
_cell.angle_gamma   90.00
#
_symmetry.space_group_name_H-M   'P 1'
#
loop_
_entity.id
_entity.type
_entity.pdbx_description
1 polymer ?
#
loop_
_entity_poly.entity_id
_entity_poly.type
_entity_poly.pdbx_seq_one_letter_code
_entity_poly.pdbx_strand_id
1 'polypeptide(L)' 'MKVNKKRLAEIFNVDPRTIERWQSQGLPCASKGSKGIESVFDTAMAIQWYAQRETDIENEKLR' A
#
# COMPACT_ATOMS: atom_id res chain seq x y z
N MET A 1 -9.90 -0.99 8.41
CA MET A 1 -9.23 -1.98 9.26
C MET A 1 -7.72 -1.76 9.19
N LYS A 2 -7.07 -1.81 10.32
CA LYS A 2 -5.61 -1.61 10.38
C LYS A 2 -4.89 -2.95 10.40
N VAL A 3 -3.86 -3.08 9.57
CA VAL A 3 -3.12 -4.32 9.39
C VAL A 3 -1.63 -4.03 9.29
N ASN A 4 -0.79 -5.06 9.52
CA ASN A 4 0.64 -4.92 9.30
C ASN A 4 0.99 -5.13 7.82
N LYS A 5 2.26 -4.96 7.48
CA LYS A 5 2.75 -5.10 6.11
C LYS A 5 2.47 -6.49 5.54
N LYS A 6 2.74 -7.53 6.31
CA LYS A 6 2.55 -8.91 5.88
C LYS A 6 1.08 -9.19 5.55
N ARG A 7 0.17 -8.73 6.42
CA ARG A 7 -1.27 -8.91 6.21
C ARG A 7 -1.76 -8.12 5.00
N LEU A 8 -1.27 -6.90 4.83
CA LEU A 8 -1.63 -6.09 3.67
C LEU A 8 -1.20 -6.77 2.39
N ALA A 9 0.00 -7.36 2.36
CA ALA A 9 0.49 -8.11 1.22
C ALA A 9 -0.43 -9.30 0.90
N GLU A 10 -0.90 -10.00 1.91
CA GLU A 10 -1.84 -11.11 1.73
C GLU A 10 -3.17 -10.62 1.13
N ILE A 11 -3.66 -9.49 1.59
CA ILE A 11 -4.92 -8.91 1.09
C ILE A 11 -4.81 -8.59 -0.41
N PHE A 12 -3.68 -8.03 -0.82
CA PHE A 12 -3.44 -7.71 -2.23
C PHE A 12 -2.87 -8.88 -3.03
N ASN A 13 -2.61 -9.99 -2.37
CA ASN A 13 -2.01 -11.18 -2.99
C ASN A 13 -0.67 -10.86 -3.66
N VAL A 14 0.19 -10.16 -2.95
CA VAL A 14 1.52 -9.77 -3.41
C VAL A 14 2.54 -10.06 -2.33
N ASP A 15 3.83 -10.01 -2.71
CA ASP A 15 4.94 -10.18 -1.77
C ASP A 15 5.07 -8.94 -0.87
N PRO A 16 5.45 -9.10 0.43
CA PRO A 16 5.69 -7.94 1.30
C PRO A 16 6.68 -6.94 0.74
N ARG A 17 7.62 -7.37 -0.09
CA ARG A 17 8.56 -6.47 -0.76
C ARG A 17 7.85 -5.51 -1.70
N THR A 18 6.74 -5.94 -2.29
CA THR A 18 5.91 -5.09 -3.13
C THR A 18 5.28 -3.97 -2.31
N ILE A 19 4.84 -4.28 -1.09
CA ILE A 19 4.31 -3.26 -0.18
C ILE A 19 5.38 -2.21 0.15
N GLU A 20 6.62 -2.65 0.39
CA GLU A 20 7.73 -1.73 0.64
C GLU A 20 7.98 -0.81 -0.56
N ARG A 21 7.93 -1.37 -1.77
CA ARG A 21 8.07 -0.60 -2.99
C ARG A 21 6.94 0.43 -3.12
N TRP A 22 5.71 0.02 -2.82
CA TRP A 22 4.57 0.93 -2.86
C TRP A 22 4.69 2.05 -1.84
N GLN A 23 5.26 1.79 -0.66
CA GLN A 23 5.51 2.84 0.32
C GLN A 23 6.42 3.94 -0.25
N SER A 24 7.43 3.55 -1.00
CA SER A 24 8.32 4.53 -1.64
C SER A 24 7.63 5.29 -2.77
N GLN A 25 6.52 4.77 -3.27
CA GLN A 25 5.72 5.41 -4.31
C GLN A 25 4.57 6.27 -3.74
N GLY A 26 4.40 6.28 -2.42
CA GLY A 26 3.40 7.11 -1.78
C GLY A 26 2.26 6.38 -1.09
N LEU A 27 2.35 5.04 -0.94
CA LEU A 27 1.32 4.29 -0.22
C LEU A 27 1.15 4.85 1.19
N PRO A 28 -0.08 5.25 1.59
CA PRO A 28 -0.30 5.81 2.92
C PRO A 28 -0.11 4.76 4.01
N CYS A 29 0.49 5.21 5.11
CA CYS A 29 0.78 4.38 6.26
C CYS A 29 0.14 5.01 7.49
N ALA A 30 -0.72 4.27 8.20
CA ALA A 30 -1.41 4.79 9.38
C ALA A 30 -0.42 5.06 10.52
N SER A 31 0.62 4.24 10.65
CA SER A 31 1.67 4.41 11.65
C SER A 31 2.96 3.84 11.10
N LYS A 32 4.01 4.67 11.11
CA LYS A 32 5.33 4.19 10.70
C LYS A 32 5.93 3.31 11.79
N GLY A 33 6.50 2.19 11.36
CA GLY A 33 7.23 1.32 12.27
C GLY A 33 8.47 2.01 12.81
N SER A 34 8.86 1.62 14.00
CA SER A 34 10.14 2.01 14.58
C SER A 34 10.82 0.75 15.06
N LYS A 35 11.99 0.90 15.70
CA LYS A 35 12.74 -0.27 16.16
C LYS A 35 11.87 -1.11 17.10
N GLY A 36 11.58 -2.35 16.69
CA GLY A 36 10.73 -3.27 17.45
C GLY A 36 9.23 -3.10 17.26
N ILE A 37 8.81 -2.14 16.41
CA ILE A 37 7.39 -1.88 16.16
C ILE A 37 7.13 -1.94 14.65
N GLU A 38 6.17 -2.75 14.24
CA GLU A 38 5.83 -2.89 12.83
C GLU A 38 5.03 -1.69 12.32
N SER A 39 5.17 -1.40 11.02
CA SER A 39 4.33 -0.42 10.35
C SER A 39 2.89 -0.92 10.32
N VAL A 40 1.94 0.00 10.46
CA VAL A 40 0.51 -0.30 10.41
C VAL A 40 -0.12 0.45 9.24
N PHE A 41 -0.94 -0.25 8.48
CA PHE A 41 -1.62 0.29 7.32
C PHE A 41 -3.13 0.23 7.51
N ASP A 42 -3.84 1.22 6.97
CA ASP A 42 -5.30 1.20 6.93
C ASP A 42 -5.72 0.63 5.57
N THR A 43 -6.48 -0.47 5.60
CA THR A 43 -6.89 -1.15 4.37
C THR A 43 -7.71 -0.26 3.46
N ALA A 44 -8.58 0.57 4.01
CA ALA A 44 -9.41 1.49 3.21
C ALA A 44 -8.53 2.49 2.45
N MET A 45 -7.54 3.06 3.13
CA MET A 45 -6.62 4.01 2.51
C MET A 45 -5.74 3.33 1.46
N ALA A 46 -5.28 2.12 1.73
CA ALA A 46 -4.45 1.35 0.80
C ALA A 46 -5.22 0.99 -0.47
N ILE A 47 -6.44 0.54 -0.33
CA ILE A 47 -7.30 0.20 -1.46
C ILE A 47 -7.58 1.43 -2.31
N GLN A 48 -7.87 2.55 -1.66
CA GLN A 48 -8.14 3.82 -2.33
C GLN A 48 -6.91 4.30 -3.12
N TRP A 49 -5.73 4.21 -2.52
CA TRP A 49 -4.48 4.57 -3.17
C TRP A 49 -4.22 3.70 -4.40
N TYR A 50 -4.43 2.39 -4.26
CA TYR A 50 -4.21 1.44 -5.35
C TYR A 50 -5.16 1.71 -6.52
N ALA A 51 -6.43 1.96 -6.23
CA ALA A 51 -7.42 2.25 -7.26
C ALA A 51 -7.09 3.55 -8.01
N GLN A 52 -6.67 4.57 -7.29
CA GLN A 52 -6.26 5.85 -7.89
C GLN A 52 -5.04 5.68 -8.78
N ARG A 53 -4.08 4.87 -8.34
CA ARG A 53 -2.87 4.58 -9.11
C ARG A 53 -3.19 3.92 -10.44
N GLU A 54 -4.08 2.94 -10.45
CA GLU A 54 -4.48 2.26 -11.69
C GLU A 54 -5.20 3.19 -12.64
N THR A 55 -6.07 4.05 -12.13
CA THR A 55 -6.75 5.05 -12.94
C THR A 55 -5.77 6.00 -13.60
N ASP A 56 -4.76 6.45 -12.86
CA ASP A 56 -3.72 7.34 -13.39
C ASP A 56 -2.92 6.66 -14.51
N ILE A 57 -2.58 5.38 -14.34
CA ILE A 57 -1.86 4.61 -15.35
C ILE A 57 -2.71 4.47 -16.63
N GLU A 58 -3.98 4.16 -16.50
CA GLU A 58 -4.88 4.05 -17.65
C GLU A 58 -5.03 5.38 -18.39
N ASN A 59 -5.15 6.48 -17.66
CA ASN A 59 -5.26 7.80 -18.26
C ASN A 59 -4.01 8.15 -19.06
N GLU A 60 -2.84 7.76 -18.57
CA GLU A 60 -1.60 7.97 -19.30
C GLU A 60 -1.55 7.16 -20.60
N LYS A 61 -2.07 5.94 -20.58
CA LYS A 61 -2.11 5.08 -21.77
C LYS A 61 -3.08 5.60 -22.84
N LEU A 62 -4.10 6.32 -22.44
CA LEU A 62 -5.10 6.85 -23.33
C LEU A 62 -4.72 8.17 -24.03
N ARG A 63 -3.60 8.76 -23.64
CA ARG A 63 -3.12 10.00 -24.25
C ARG A 63 -2.37 9.77 -25.55
#